data_e4a4d1a07ba0cc0aa6b4c0f6ce60d3a8
#
_entry.id   e4a4d1a07ba0cc0aa6b4c0f6ce60d3a8
#
_cell.length_a   1.000
_cell.length_b   1.000
_cell.length_c   1.000
_cell.angle_alpha   90.00
_cell.angle_beta   90.00
_cell.angle_gamma   90.00
#
_symmetry.space_group_name_H-M   'P 1'
#
loop_
_entity.id
_entity.type
_entity.pdbx_description
1 polymer ?
#
loop_
_entity_poly.entity_id
_entity_poly.type
_entity_poly.pdbx_seq_one_letter_code
_entity_poly.pdbx_strand_id
1 'polypeptide(L)'
;MYKPLILEGRTITFCGKKFQLYSLDGFSFAETLDTDEGDGLYVFTKTKAVYDFITIQGRTFMKSVHDLLYLGRSDELKKRPHKHEKFPDLKKYPAQFLGIYQCENTEDSIDVETMILESYFFKENTQHNTEIGNRETSVAED
;
A
#
# COMPACT_ATOMS: atom_id res chain seq x y z
N MET A 1 14.48 -6.19 15.97
CA MET A 1 13.44 -6.29 14.91
C MET A 1 13.31 -4.94 14.20
N TYR A 2 13.17 -4.97 12.91
CA TYR A 2 13.04 -3.76 12.10
C TYR A 2 11.58 -3.51 11.76
N LYS A 3 11.16 -2.24 11.77
CA LYS A 3 9.85 -1.84 11.27
C LYS A 3 10.02 -0.86 10.10
N PRO A 4 9.01 -0.78 9.21
CA PRO A 4 8.99 0.22 8.14
C PRO A 4 9.08 1.64 8.70
N LEU A 5 9.76 2.52 7.97
CA LEU A 5 9.92 3.92 8.33
C LEU A 5 8.82 4.75 7.69
N ILE A 6 8.11 5.54 8.51
CA ILE A 6 7.04 6.40 8.01
C ILE A 6 7.61 7.49 7.07
N LEU A 7 6.91 7.66 5.94
CA LEU A 7 7.20 8.71 4.96
C LEU A 7 6.12 9.79 5.10
N GLU A 8 6.28 10.67 6.06
CA GLU A 8 5.28 11.69 6.39
C GLU A 8 4.92 12.54 5.18
N GLY A 9 3.61 12.78 5.00
CA GLY A 9 3.08 13.56 3.90
C GLY A 9 3.05 12.83 2.56
N ARG A 10 3.56 11.60 2.47
CA ARG A 10 3.52 10.80 1.25
C ARG A 10 2.42 9.77 1.35
N THR A 11 1.48 9.83 0.41
CA THR A 11 0.28 8.99 0.40
C THR A 11 0.00 8.48 -1.01
N ILE A 12 -0.76 7.39 -1.07
CA ILE A 12 -1.40 6.91 -2.29
C ILE A 12 -2.90 6.76 -2.02
N THR A 13 -3.73 7.02 -3.03
CA THR A 13 -5.19 7.02 -2.87
C THR A 13 -5.83 5.96 -3.75
N PHE A 14 -6.67 5.12 -3.13
CA PHE A 14 -7.48 4.13 -3.82
C PHE A 14 -8.95 4.43 -3.54
N CYS A 15 -9.74 4.69 -4.58
CA CYS A 15 -11.19 4.96 -4.43
C CYS A 15 -11.49 6.03 -3.37
N GLY A 16 -10.72 7.11 -3.35
CA GLY A 16 -10.86 8.19 -2.37
C GLY A 16 -10.30 7.91 -0.98
N LYS A 17 -9.71 6.74 -0.75
CA LYS A 17 -9.11 6.35 0.53
C LYS A 17 -7.60 6.54 0.49
N LYS A 18 -7.08 7.41 1.35
CA LYS A 18 -5.65 7.72 1.41
C LYS A 18 -4.90 6.76 2.31
N PHE A 19 -3.87 6.12 1.74
CA PHE A 19 -2.97 5.23 2.47
C PHE A 19 -1.68 5.98 2.77
N GLN A 20 -1.29 6.02 4.04
CA GLN A 20 -0.01 6.58 4.46
C GLN A 20 1.12 5.63 4.07
N LEU A 21 2.15 6.14 3.38
CA LEU A 21 3.29 5.36 2.95
C LEU A 21 4.36 5.21 4.04
N TYR A 22 4.96 4.03 4.05
CA TYR A 22 6.13 3.67 4.85
C TYR A 22 7.19 3.08 3.93
N SER A 23 8.46 3.41 4.17
CA SER A 23 9.56 2.80 3.43
C SER A 23 9.94 1.45 4.04
N LEU A 24 10.06 0.44 3.20
CA LEU A 24 10.58 -0.87 3.60
C LEU A 24 12.10 -0.93 3.54
N ASP A 25 12.74 0.05 2.89
CA ASP A 25 14.20 0.18 2.84
C ASP A 25 14.78 0.88 4.07
N GLY A 26 13.90 1.58 4.81
CA GLY A 26 14.27 2.17 6.09
C GLY A 26 14.11 1.17 7.23
N PHE A 27 14.83 1.37 8.31
CA PHE A 27 14.63 0.56 9.50
C PHE A 27 14.54 1.39 10.75
N SER A 28 13.72 0.86 11.66
CA SER A 28 13.63 1.31 13.02
C SER A 28 13.57 0.06 13.91
N PHE A 29 14.22 0.10 15.04
CA PHE A 29 14.16 -0.99 16.01
C PHE A 29 12.88 -0.87 16.84
N ALA A 30 11.79 -1.38 16.32
CA ALA A 30 10.50 -1.45 17.01
C ALA A 30 9.71 -2.66 16.55
N GLU A 31 8.80 -3.10 17.39
CA GLU A 31 7.99 -4.30 17.13
C GLU A 31 6.69 -3.99 16.40
N THR A 32 6.27 -2.73 16.37
CA THR A 32 4.99 -2.32 15.81
C THR A 32 5.14 -1.09 14.92
N LEU A 33 4.21 -0.93 14.00
CA LEU A 33 4.09 0.29 13.21
C LEU A 33 3.62 1.46 14.08
N ASP A 34 3.99 2.68 13.68
CA ASP A 34 3.50 3.90 14.29
C ASP A 34 2.13 4.25 13.71
N THR A 35 1.11 3.51 14.14
CA THR A 35 -0.27 3.66 13.74
C THR A 35 -1.16 3.17 14.89
N ASP A 36 -2.46 3.47 14.85
CA ASP A 36 -3.38 3.01 15.87
C ASP A 36 -3.65 1.51 15.75
N GLU A 37 -4.05 0.89 16.86
CA GLU A 37 -4.48 -0.50 16.87
C GLU A 37 -5.85 -0.62 16.20
N GLY A 38 -6.16 -1.81 15.70
CA GLY A 38 -7.47 -2.14 15.17
C GLY A 38 -7.46 -2.51 13.70
N ASP A 39 -8.63 -2.34 13.10
CA ASP A 39 -8.88 -2.78 11.73
C ASP A 39 -8.32 -1.81 10.70
N GLY A 40 -7.89 -2.37 9.60
CA GLY A 40 -7.48 -1.57 8.47
C GLY A 40 -6.97 -2.40 7.31
N LEU A 41 -6.51 -1.68 6.30
CA LEU A 41 -5.95 -2.23 5.09
C LEU A 41 -4.46 -1.87 5.00
N TYR A 42 -3.71 -2.75 4.39
CA TYR A 42 -2.32 -2.49 4.07
C TYR A 42 -2.03 -2.91 2.63
N VAL A 43 -1.12 -2.21 1.99
CA VAL A 43 -0.74 -2.48 0.60
C VAL A 43 0.77 -2.49 0.47
N PHE A 44 1.28 -3.47 -0.27
CA PHE A 44 2.69 -3.50 -0.65
C PHE A 44 2.82 -3.02 -2.09
N THR A 45 3.75 -2.11 -2.32
CA THR A 45 4.03 -1.56 -3.64
C THR A 45 5.52 -1.46 -3.92
N LYS A 46 5.86 -1.26 -5.18
CA LYS A 46 7.21 -0.88 -5.59
C LYS A 46 7.13 0.25 -6.60
N THR A 47 8.17 1.07 -6.68
CA THR A 47 8.26 2.12 -7.66
C THR A 47 8.31 1.51 -9.06
N LYS A 48 7.43 1.96 -9.95
CA LYS A 48 7.48 1.66 -11.36
C LYS A 48 8.57 2.52 -11.99
N ALA A 49 9.16 2.05 -13.09
CA ALA A 49 10.19 2.80 -13.80
C ALA A 49 9.68 4.09 -14.44
N VAL A 50 8.37 4.22 -14.58
CA VAL A 50 7.70 5.37 -15.20
C VAL A 50 7.21 6.32 -14.12
N TYR A 51 7.36 7.62 -14.37
CA TYR A 51 6.88 8.68 -13.49
C TYR A 51 5.88 9.56 -14.25
N ASP A 52 4.86 10.02 -13.53
CA ASP A 52 3.96 11.05 -14.05
C ASP A 52 4.58 12.44 -13.90
N PHE A 53 4.42 13.28 -14.92
CA PHE A 53 4.86 14.66 -14.88
C PHE A 53 3.62 15.56 -14.73
N ILE A 54 3.66 16.45 -13.75
CA ILE A 54 2.62 17.45 -13.54
C ILE A 54 3.23 18.84 -13.64
N THR A 55 2.49 19.77 -14.24
CA THR A 55 2.92 21.18 -14.36
C THR A 55 2.02 22.05 -13.50
N ILE A 56 2.62 22.75 -12.54
CA ILE A 56 1.93 23.69 -11.65
C ILE A 56 2.64 25.02 -11.72
N GLN A 57 1.93 26.07 -12.08
CA GLN A 57 2.49 27.44 -12.19
C GLN A 57 3.77 27.50 -13.03
N GLY A 58 3.78 26.80 -14.17
CA GLY A 58 4.90 26.78 -15.08
C GLY A 58 6.08 25.91 -14.65
N ARG A 59 5.98 25.21 -13.53
CA ARG A 59 7.00 24.27 -13.04
C ARG A 59 6.53 22.84 -13.24
N THR A 60 7.42 21.99 -13.73
CA THR A 60 7.14 20.55 -13.90
C THR A 60 7.68 19.76 -12.73
N PHE A 61 6.80 18.95 -12.13
CA PHE A 61 7.12 18.05 -11.04
C PHE A 61 6.93 16.61 -11.50
N MET A 62 7.75 15.71 -10.95
CA MET A 62 7.67 14.28 -11.22
C MET A 62 7.03 13.58 -10.05
N LYS A 63 5.98 12.79 -10.30
CA LYS A 63 5.34 11.94 -9.31
C LYS A 63 5.78 10.50 -9.49
N SER A 64 6.06 9.82 -8.39
CA SER A 64 6.33 8.38 -8.41
C SER A 64 5.05 7.61 -8.70
N VAL A 65 5.17 6.61 -9.58
CA VAL A 65 4.09 5.66 -9.86
C VAL A 65 4.43 4.33 -9.20
N HIS A 66 3.49 3.77 -8.48
CA HIS A 66 3.64 2.54 -7.73
C HIS A 66 2.96 1.38 -8.44
N ASP A 67 3.71 0.29 -8.66
CA ASP A 67 3.15 -1.00 -9.07
C ASP A 67 2.50 -1.68 -7.87
N LEU A 68 1.29 -2.19 -8.06
CA LEU A 68 0.49 -2.80 -7.00
C LEU A 68 0.85 -4.26 -6.84
N LEU A 69 1.34 -4.65 -5.67
CA LEU A 69 1.79 -6.00 -5.39
C LEU A 69 0.80 -6.81 -4.56
N TYR A 70 0.34 -6.26 -3.44
CA TYR A 70 -0.55 -6.98 -2.53
C TYR A 70 -1.41 -6.01 -1.73
N LEU A 71 -2.69 -6.33 -1.60
CA LEU A 71 -3.63 -5.67 -0.69
C LEU A 71 -4.11 -6.68 0.35
N GLY A 72 -3.99 -6.34 1.62
CA GLY A 72 -4.43 -7.17 2.72
C GLY A 72 -5.28 -6.40 3.71
N ARG A 73 -5.99 -7.14 4.55
CA ARG A 73 -6.81 -6.63 5.63
C ARG A 73 -6.37 -7.27 6.95
N SER A 74 -6.42 -6.49 8.02
CA SER A 74 -6.09 -7.00 9.35
C SER A 74 -6.93 -6.30 10.42
N ASP A 75 -7.26 -7.01 11.48
CA ASP A 75 -7.80 -6.46 12.71
C ASP A 75 -6.69 -6.07 13.70
N GLU A 76 -5.44 -6.37 13.36
CA GLU A 76 -4.23 -6.00 14.12
C GLU A 76 -3.28 -5.19 13.22
N LEU A 77 -3.78 -4.08 12.68
CA LEU A 77 -3.06 -3.28 11.69
C LEU A 77 -1.68 -2.83 12.17
N LYS A 78 -1.54 -2.56 13.46
CA LYS A 78 -0.28 -2.13 14.06
C LYS A 78 0.84 -3.19 13.96
N LYS A 79 0.48 -4.47 13.97
CA LYS A 79 1.44 -5.58 14.01
C LYS A 79 1.49 -6.39 12.73
N ARG A 80 0.33 -6.63 12.11
CA ARG A 80 0.17 -7.62 11.05
C ARG A 80 0.97 -7.35 9.78
N PRO A 81 1.03 -6.12 9.22
CA PRO A 81 1.69 -5.89 7.95
C PRO A 81 3.14 -6.34 7.90
N HIS A 82 3.94 -6.00 8.92
CA HIS A 82 5.36 -6.37 8.93
C HIS A 82 5.63 -7.78 9.48
N LYS A 83 4.60 -8.47 9.97
CA LYS A 83 4.63 -9.89 10.33
C LYS A 83 3.98 -10.77 9.26
N HIS A 84 3.52 -10.16 8.18
CA HIS A 84 2.88 -10.90 7.10
C HIS A 84 3.86 -11.88 6.46
N GLU A 85 3.36 -13.07 6.07
CA GLU A 85 4.19 -14.11 5.46
C GLU A 85 4.92 -13.66 4.19
N LYS A 86 4.34 -12.70 3.44
CA LYS A 86 4.95 -12.15 2.22
C LYS A 86 6.02 -11.08 2.51
N PHE A 87 6.08 -10.57 3.72
CA PHE A 87 7.08 -9.58 4.10
C PHE A 87 8.52 -10.10 4.03
N PRO A 88 8.82 -11.33 4.50
CA PRO A 88 10.14 -11.92 4.33
C PRO A 88 10.50 -12.27 2.88
N ASP A 89 9.51 -12.41 2.01
CA ASP A 89 9.71 -12.77 0.61
C ASP A 89 10.01 -11.57 -0.30
N LEU A 90 10.48 -10.47 0.25
CA LEU A 90 10.83 -9.25 -0.49
C LEU A 90 11.90 -9.50 -1.57
N LYS A 91 12.67 -10.58 -1.47
CA LYS A 91 13.63 -10.99 -2.51
C LYS A 91 12.93 -11.53 -3.74
N LYS A 92 11.81 -12.22 -3.55
CA LYS A 92 11.00 -12.79 -4.62
C LYS A 92 10.02 -11.76 -5.19
N TYR A 93 9.45 -10.93 -4.31
CA TYR A 93 8.51 -9.87 -4.64
C TYR A 93 8.99 -8.60 -3.96
N PRO A 94 9.93 -7.86 -4.58
CA PRO A 94 10.62 -6.76 -3.91
C PRO A 94 9.72 -5.55 -3.71
N ALA A 95 8.89 -5.60 -2.68
CA ALA A 95 8.13 -4.45 -2.24
C ALA A 95 9.09 -3.41 -1.64
N GLN A 96 8.89 -2.15 -1.98
CA GLN A 96 9.68 -1.02 -1.49
C GLN A 96 8.90 -0.18 -0.51
N PHE A 97 7.57 -0.22 -0.58
CA PHE A 97 6.67 0.61 0.20
C PHE A 97 5.55 -0.21 0.81
N LEU A 98 5.14 0.22 1.98
CA LEU A 98 3.95 -0.26 2.68
C LEU A 98 2.99 0.92 2.84
N GLY A 99 1.75 0.78 2.36
CA GLY A 99 0.70 1.77 2.58
C GLY A 99 -0.27 1.27 3.64
N ILE A 100 -0.70 2.16 4.53
CA ILE A 100 -1.60 1.84 5.64
C ILE A 100 -2.83 2.74 5.60
N TYR A 101 -4.00 2.12 5.69
CA TYR A 101 -5.28 2.80 5.83
C TYR A 101 -6.06 2.21 7.00
N GLN A 102 -6.40 3.05 7.97
CA GLN A 102 -7.18 2.63 9.14
C GLN A 102 -8.68 2.68 8.85
N CYS A 103 -9.38 1.66 9.32
CA CYS A 103 -10.83 1.55 9.23
C CYS A 103 -11.46 1.62 10.62
N GLU A 104 -12.76 1.92 10.68
CA GLU A 104 -13.46 2.03 11.95
C GLU A 104 -13.69 0.67 12.61
N ASN A 105 -13.93 -0.37 11.80
CA ASN A 105 -14.22 -1.72 12.27
C ASN A 105 -13.97 -2.74 11.16
N THR A 106 -14.17 -4.01 11.46
CA THR A 106 -13.96 -5.12 10.52
C THR A 106 -14.87 -5.02 9.30
N GLU A 107 -16.14 -4.67 9.48
CA GLU A 107 -17.11 -4.54 8.38
C GLU A 107 -16.68 -3.44 7.42
N ASP A 108 -16.27 -2.28 7.91
CA ASP A 108 -15.76 -1.18 7.11
C ASP A 108 -14.52 -1.61 6.31
N SER A 109 -13.60 -2.34 6.93
CA SER A 109 -12.39 -2.82 6.25
C SER A 109 -12.70 -3.80 5.13
N ILE A 110 -13.69 -4.67 5.31
CA ILE A 110 -14.14 -5.61 4.27
C ILE A 110 -14.76 -4.84 3.09
N ASP A 111 -15.60 -3.86 3.37
CA ASP A 111 -16.26 -3.05 2.34
C ASP A 111 -15.23 -2.26 1.51
N VAL A 112 -14.28 -1.63 2.16
CA VAL A 112 -13.22 -0.85 1.47
C VAL A 112 -12.32 -1.78 0.66
N GLU A 113 -11.91 -2.93 1.20
CA GLU A 113 -11.12 -3.91 0.48
C GLU A 113 -11.84 -4.37 -0.80
N THR A 114 -13.10 -4.73 -0.69
CA THR A 114 -13.93 -5.16 -1.83
C THR A 114 -13.99 -4.08 -2.91
N MET A 115 -14.24 -2.85 -2.51
CA MET A 115 -14.30 -1.71 -3.43
C MET A 115 -12.99 -1.50 -4.18
N ILE A 116 -11.87 -1.58 -3.47
CA ILE A 116 -10.54 -1.40 -4.08
C ILE A 116 -10.23 -2.54 -5.05
N LEU A 117 -10.51 -3.80 -4.67
CA LEU A 117 -10.25 -4.97 -5.52
C LEU A 117 -11.09 -4.98 -6.80
N GLU A 118 -12.24 -4.31 -6.82
CA GLU A 118 -13.04 -4.15 -8.04
C GLU A 118 -12.39 -3.22 -9.06
N SER A 119 -11.60 -2.24 -8.60
CA SER A 119 -11.01 -1.19 -9.44
C SER A 119 -9.52 -1.35 -9.69
N TYR A 120 -8.82 -2.12 -8.85
CA TYR A 120 -7.37 -2.28 -8.90
C TYR A 120 -6.98 -3.74 -8.89
N PHE A 121 -5.93 -4.07 -9.63
CA PHE A 121 -5.36 -5.42 -9.68
C PHE A 121 -4.03 -5.46 -8.94
N PHE A 122 -3.92 -6.37 -7.98
CA PHE A 122 -2.72 -6.60 -7.18
C PHE A 122 -2.13 -7.96 -7.55
N LYS A 123 -0.88 -7.98 -7.99
CA LYS A 123 -0.24 -9.18 -8.57
C LYS A 123 -0.26 -10.40 -7.66
N GLU A 124 -0.20 -10.19 -6.34
CA GLU A 124 -0.10 -11.26 -5.36
C GLU A 124 -1.43 -11.63 -4.70
N ASN A 125 -2.52 -10.99 -5.07
CA ASN A 125 -3.85 -11.34 -4.58
C ASN A 125 -4.42 -12.48 -5.42
N THR A 126 -4.10 -13.73 -5.04
CA THR A 126 -4.43 -14.94 -5.80
C THR A 126 -5.78 -15.55 -5.42
N GLN A 127 -6.43 -15.05 -4.38
CA GLN A 127 -7.70 -15.59 -3.88
C GLN A 127 -8.93 -15.11 -4.63
N HIS A 128 -8.76 -14.13 -5.51
CA HIS A 128 -9.84 -13.53 -6.30
C HIS A 128 -9.52 -13.69 -7.78
N ASN A 129 -10.35 -13.07 -8.61
CA ASN A 129 -10.17 -13.11 -10.06
C ASN A 129 -8.76 -12.66 -10.45
N THR A 130 -8.01 -13.53 -11.12
CA THR A 130 -6.64 -13.27 -11.58
C THR A 130 -6.57 -12.52 -12.90
N GLU A 131 -7.71 -12.28 -13.55
CA GLU A 131 -7.77 -11.49 -14.78
C GLU A 131 -7.74 -10.00 -14.45
N ILE A 132 -6.87 -9.27 -15.15
CA ILE A 132 -6.72 -7.83 -14.95
C ILE A 132 -8.01 -7.11 -15.37
N GLY A 133 -8.58 -7.47 -16.53
CA GLY A 133 -9.76 -6.80 -17.07
C GLY A 133 -9.52 -5.31 -17.23
N ASN A 134 -10.46 -4.49 -16.76
CA ASN A 134 -10.38 -3.03 -16.80
C ASN A 134 -9.76 -2.41 -15.55
N ARG A 135 -9.20 -3.24 -14.66
CA ARG A 135 -8.62 -2.75 -13.41
C ARG A 135 -7.25 -2.12 -13.62
N GLU A 136 -6.95 -1.12 -12.81
CA GLU A 136 -5.64 -0.47 -12.79
C GLU A 136 -4.60 -1.36 -12.11
N THR A 137 -3.38 -1.39 -12.65
CA THR A 137 -2.26 -2.18 -12.10
C THR A 137 -1.24 -1.32 -11.38
N SER A 138 -1.41 -0.02 -11.39
CA SER A 138 -0.52 0.95 -10.76
C SER A 138 -1.30 2.16 -10.30
N VAL A 139 -0.68 2.95 -9.42
CA VAL A 139 -1.24 4.20 -8.92
C VAL A 139 -0.14 5.24 -8.76
N ALA A 140 -0.43 6.48 -9.16
CA ALA A 140 0.47 7.60 -8.91
C ALA A 140 0.41 8.00 -7.44
N GLU A 141 1.56 8.36 -6.88
CA GLU A 141 1.64 8.95 -5.54
C GLU A 141 0.97 10.32 -5.54
N ASP A 142 0.27 10.66 -4.48
CA ASP A 142 -0.45 11.94 -4.35
C ASP A 142 0.47 13.16 -4.31
#